data_7990f510ffbdd1c04edf196c8ed82378
#
_entry.id   7990f510ffbdd1c04edf196c8ed82378
#
_cell.length_a   1.000
_cell.length_b   1.000
_cell.length_c   1.000
_cell.angle_alpha   90.00
_cell.angle_beta   90.00
_cell.angle_gamma   90.00
#
_symmetry.space_group_name_H-M   'P 1'
#
loop_
_entity.id
_entity.type
_entity.pdbx_description
1 polymer ?
#
loop_
_entity_poly.entity_id
_entity_poly.type
_entity_poly.pdbx_seq_one_letter_code
_entity_poly.pdbx_strand_id
1 'polypeptide(L)'
;MFTSSQTRAPWAPTSIILLVVYLGGTAPLLALGGGTPLRLVALAARIGAVFLLLRLASRRRQGIDGYVERILVDWAPLILVPALYGELPLLMEGLAGTVRYHDPAIARLEYSIFGSQPAFQWAGRWPSRALSELLHACYASYYALIYVPPLLLYLGMTAPGPRLGRGTDAFQDTVLAVQVSFLVCFLAFVFFPVQGPRYFGVPQGVPDGPVRRLVLALLEAGSSRGAAFPSSHVAVATTQFVMVVRYQPRLGLLVFLISLGLAAGAVYGGFHYAVDALAGVAVGTLAVPLAGALRRRLEPSGPDFTSPPGPA
;
A
#
# COMPACT_ATOMS: atom_id res chain seq x y z
N MET A 1 17.46 -45.46 5.18
CA MET A 1 16.75 -44.80 6.28
C MET A 1 16.93 -43.30 6.07
N PHE A 2 16.08 -42.69 5.22
CA PHE A 2 16.15 -41.26 4.92
C PHE A 2 15.21 -40.55 5.91
N THR A 3 15.79 -39.82 6.85
CA THR A 3 15.03 -38.91 7.73
C THR A 3 14.50 -37.79 6.86
N SER A 4 13.21 -37.82 6.56
CA SER A 4 12.50 -36.67 6.00
C SER A 4 12.63 -35.53 7.01
N SER A 5 13.43 -34.50 6.68
CA SER A 5 13.38 -33.23 7.39
C SER A 5 11.98 -32.67 7.17
N GLN A 6 11.08 -32.90 8.10
CA GLN A 6 9.82 -32.19 8.16
C GLN A 6 10.16 -30.70 8.32
N THR A 7 10.18 -29.97 7.21
CA THR A 7 10.21 -28.53 7.24
C THR A 7 8.96 -28.08 7.99
N ARG A 8 9.14 -27.63 9.23
CA ARG A 8 8.02 -27.17 10.07
C ARG A 8 7.31 -26.04 9.34
N ALA A 9 6.02 -26.22 9.11
CA ALA A 9 5.18 -25.13 8.59
C ALA A 9 5.42 -23.84 9.43
N PRO A 10 5.49 -22.66 8.78
CA PRO A 10 5.75 -21.42 9.49
C PRO A 10 4.71 -21.19 10.61
N TRP A 11 5.12 -20.50 11.65
CA TRP A 11 4.27 -20.24 12.82
C TRP A 11 3.09 -19.30 12.49
N ALA A 12 3.19 -18.53 11.39
CA ALA A 12 2.14 -17.65 10.90
C ALA A 12 2.29 -17.41 9.38
N PRO A 13 1.24 -16.95 8.68
CA PRO A 13 1.36 -16.47 7.31
C PRO A 13 2.40 -15.35 7.19
N THR A 14 3.12 -15.30 6.07
CA THR A 14 4.18 -14.29 5.82
C THR A 14 3.68 -12.86 6.04
N SER A 15 2.45 -12.57 5.64
CA SER A 15 1.81 -11.26 5.85
C SER A 15 1.69 -10.88 7.34
N ILE A 16 1.37 -11.82 8.21
CA ILE A 16 1.31 -11.58 9.66
C ILE A 16 2.71 -11.38 10.23
N ILE A 17 3.69 -12.18 9.77
CA ILE A 17 5.09 -12.01 10.20
C ILE A 17 5.57 -10.59 9.85
N LEU A 18 5.32 -10.12 8.63
CA LEU A 18 5.72 -8.78 8.21
C LEU A 18 5.02 -7.67 9.01
N LEU A 19 3.74 -7.83 9.36
CA LEU A 19 3.05 -6.88 10.25
C LEU A 19 3.72 -6.81 11.62
N VAL A 20 3.98 -7.96 12.23
CA VAL A 20 4.63 -8.03 13.54
C VAL A 20 6.03 -7.42 13.50
N VAL A 21 6.80 -7.71 12.46
CA VAL A 21 8.14 -7.13 12.26
C VAL A 21 8.07 -5.61 12.07
N TYR A 22 7.13 -5.11 11.27
CA TYR A 22 6.95 -3.67 11.07
C TYR A 22 6.51 -2.97 12.37
N LEU A 23 5.48 -3.49 13.05
CA LEU A 23 4.97 -2.92 14.29
C LEU A 23 6.05 -2.91 15.39
N GLY A 24 6.78 -4.02 15.55
CA GLY A 24 7.85 -4.15 16.52
C GLY A 24 9.09 -3.30 16.16
N GLY A 25 9.51 -3.34 14.89
CA GLY A 25 10.70 -2.63 14.41
C GLY A 25 10.57 -1.10 14.45
N THR A 26 9.35 -0.57 14.27
CA THR A 26 9.08 0.87 14.33
C THR A 26 8.58 1.34 15.70
N ALA A 27 8.27 0.45 16.64
CA ALA A 27 7.84 0.81 18.00
C ALA A 27 8.84 1.70 18.76
N PRO A 28 10.17 1.49 18.68
CA PRO A 28 11.14 2.38 19.33
C PRO A 28 10.99 3.85 18.91
N LEU A 29 10.58 4.15 17.67
CA LEU A 29 10.37 5.52 17.20
C LEU A 29 9.25 6.22 17.96
N LEU A 30 8.21 5.50 18.37
CA LEU A 30 7.16 6.07 19.24
C LEU A 30 7.70 6.41 20.63
N ALA A 31 8.57 5.57 21.18
CA ALA A 31 9.16 5.79 22.50
C ALA A 31 10.17 6.95 22.48
N LEU A 32 10.98 7.08 21.42
CA LEU A 32 11.99 8.14 21.28
C LEU A 32 11.38 9.54 21.19
N GLY A 33 10.18 9.69 20.68
CA GLY A 33 9.49 10.98 20.55
C GLY A 33 8.91 11.55 21.84
N GLY A 34 9.22 10.97 23.00
CA GLY A 34 8.72 11.40 24.29
C GLY A 34 7.41 10.75 24.72
N GLY A 35 7.07 10.89 26.01
CA GLY A 35 5.92 10.21 26.65
C GLY A 35 4.59 10.96 26.51
N THR A 36 4.25 11.51 25.35
CA THR A 36 2.94 12.12 25.16
C THR A 36 1.82 11.08 25.28
N PRO A 37 0.63 11.42 25.81
CA PRO A 37 -0.49 10.46 25.94
C PRO A 37 -0.81 9.75 24.63
N LEU A 38 -0.80 10.48 23.50
CA LEU A 38 -1.07 9.91 22.17
C LEU A 38 -0.06 8.83 21.78
N ARG A 39 1.25 9.04 22.05
CA ARG A 39 2.30 8.05 21.77
C ARG A 39 2.19 6.83 22.65
N LEU A 40 1.84 7.01 23.93
CA LEU A 40 1.60 5.89 24.85
C LEU A 40 0.40 5.06 24.40
N VAL A 41 -0.68 5.71 23.97
CA VAL A 41 -1.85 5.01 23.39
C VAL A 41 -1.48 4.26 22.12
N ALA A 42 -0.73 4.89 21.20
CA ALA A 42 -0.26 4.24 19.97
C ALA A 42 0.63 3.02 20.28
N LEU A 43 1.55 3.14 21.25
CA LEU A 43 2.41 2.04 21.66
C LEU A 43 1.61 0.91 22.29
N ALA A 44 0.66 1.21 23.18
CA ALA A 44 -0.23 0.21 23.79
C ALA A 44 -1.09 -0.50 22.73
N ALA A 45 -1.63 0.26 21.76
CA ALA A 45 -2.40 -0.29 20.65
C ALA A 45 -1.55 -1.25 19.79
N ARG A 46 -0.29 -0.91 19.50
CA ARG A 46 0.65 -1.79 18.80
C ARG A 46 0.94 -3.07 19.54
N ILE A 47 1.22 -2.97 20.85
CA ILE A 47 1.45 -4.15 21.70
C ILE A 47 0.22 -5.06 21.68
N GLY A 48 -0.98 -4.48 21.85
CA GLY A 48 -2.24 -5.21 21.75
C GLY A 48 -2.45 -5.85 20.37
N ALA A 49 -2.16 -5.13 19.29
CA ALA A 49 -2.27 -5.65 17.92
C ALA A 49 -1.28 -6.80 17.68
N VAL A 50 -0.03 -6.66 18.08
CA VAL A 50 0.97 -7.75 17.97
C VAL A 50 0.52 -8.98 18.76
N PHE A 51 0.09 -8.81 20.02
CA PHE A 51 -0.41 -9.90 20.84
C PHE A 51 -1.60 -10.61 20.19
N LEU A 52 -2.58 -9.84 19.68
CA LEU A 52 -3.76 -10.37 19.01
C LEU A 52 -3.38 -11.14 17.73
N LEU A 53 -2.52 -10.58 16.89
CA LEU A 53 -2.07 -11.22 15.65
C LEU A 53 -1.34 -12.53 15.93
N LEU A 54 -0.46 -12.55 16.94
CA LEU A 54 0.27 -13.76 17.35
C LEU A 54 -0.69 -14.82 17.90
N ARG A 55 -1.67 -14.42 18.71
CA ARG A 55 -2.70 -15.34 19.25
C ARG A 55 -3.56 -15.93 18.14
N LEU A 56 -4.06 -15.11 17.21
CA LEU A 56 -4.89 -15.56 16.10
C LEU A 56 -4.10 -16.50 15.17
N ALA A 57 -2.85 -16.17 14.85
CA ALA A 57 -1.97 -17.02 14.04
C ALA A 57 -1.69 -18.37 14.72
N SER A 58 -1.48 -18.36 16.02
CA SER A 58 -1.27 -19.59 16.81
C SER A 58 -2.50 -20.49 16.78
N ARG A 59 -3.72 -19.95 16.99
CA ARG A 59 -4.98 -20.70 16.93
C ARG A 59 -5.20 -21.30 15.54
N ARG A 60 -4.94 -20.54 14.47
CA ARG A 60 -5.00 -21.01 13.09
C ARG A 60 -4.05 -22.19 12.85
N ARG A 61 -2.81 -22.10 13.36
CA ARG A 61 -1.84 -23.21 13.26
C ARG A 61 -2.29 -24.48 13.98
N GLN A 62 -3.00 -24.33 15.10
CA GLN A 62 -3.55 -25.45 15.88
C GLN A 62 -4.84 -26.01 15.26
N GLY A 63 -5.41 -25.37 14.22
CA GLY A 63 -6.67 -25.79 13.62
C GLY A 63 -7.90 -25.55 14.49
N ILE A 64 -7.79 -24.69 15.51
CA ILE A 64 -8.86 -24.35 16.47
C ILE A 64 -9.44 -22.95 16.24
N ASP A 65 -9.10 -22.32 15.10
CA ASP A 65 -9.58 -21.01 14.70
C ASP A 65 -11.03 -21.08 14.20
N GLY A 66 -11.85 -20.13 14.66
CA GLY A 66 -13.21 -19.94 14.18
C GLY A 66 -13.26 -19.21 12.84
N TYR A 67 -14.45 -19.17 12.22
CA TYR A 67 -14.67 -18.50 10.94
C TYR A 67 -14.25 -17.02 10.96
N VAL A 68 -14.62 -16.28 12.00
CA VAL A 68 -14.30 -14.86 12.16
C VAL A 68 -12.79 -14.66 12.33
N GLU A 69 -12.13 -15.52 13.11
CA GLU A 69 -10.69 -15.47 13.33
C GLU A 69 -9.90 -15.65 12.01
N ARG A 70 -10.37 -16.54 11.14
CA ARG A 70 -9.78 -16.73 9.78
C ARG A 70 -9.88 -15.47 8.94
N ILE A 71 -11.06 -14.86 8.89
CA ILE A 71 -11.27 -13.60 8.17
C ILE A 71 -10.33 -12.51 8.71
N LEU A 72 -10.24 -12.37 10.03
CA LEU A 72 -9.37 -11.38 10.66
C LEU A 72 -7.91 -11.60 10.31
N VAL A 73 -7.41 -12.84 10.35
CA VAL A 73 -6.02 -13.16 9.96
C VAL A 73 -5.77 -12.86 8.47
N ASP A 74 -6.69 -13.28 7.60
CA ASP A 74 -6.55 -13.12 6.16
C ASP A 74 -6.55 -11.63 5.74
N TRP A 75 -7.37 -10.81 6.37
CA TRP A 75 -7.56 -9.40 6.01
C TRP A 75 -6.80 -8.40 6.89
N ALA A 76 -6.23 -8.83 8.01
CA ALA A 76 -5.47 -7.95 8.92
C ALA A 76 -4.44 -7.07 8.20
N PRO A 77 -3.68 -7.57 7.19
CA PRO A 77 -2.70 -6.75 6.48
C PRO A 77 -3.29 -5.53 5.78
N LEU A 78 -4.53 -5.64 5.27
CA LEU A 78 -5.21 -4.53 4.60
C LEU A 78 -6.07 -3.70 5.55
N ILE A 79 -6.70 -4.33 6.54
CA ILE A 79 -7.51 -3.64 7.57
C ILE A 79 -6.66 -2.67 8.40
N LEU A 80 -5.41 -3.03 8.68
CA LEU A 80 -4.52 -2.20 9.51
C LEU A 80 -3.89 -1.04 8.74
N VAL A 81 -3.93 -1.02 7.39
CA VAL A 81 -3.32 0.05 6.57
C VAL A 81 -3.73 1.46 7.03
N PRO A 82 -5.02 1.79 7.23
CA PRO A 82 -5.40 3.14 7.65
C PRO A 82 -4.81 3.53 9.01
N ALA A 83 -4.75 2.59 9.98
CA ALA A 83 -4.17 2.83 11.29
C ALA A 83 -2.66 3.06 11.19
N LEU A 84 -1.94 2.22 10.44
CA LEU A 84 -0.50 2.36 10.19
C LEU A 84 -0.16 3.67 9.48
N TYR A 85 -1.00 4.09 8.54
CA TYR A 85 -0.85 5.37 7.85
C TYR A 85 -1.09 6.57 8.78
N GLY A 86 -2.10 6.49 9.65
CA GLY A 86 -2.41 7.52 10.63
C GLY A 86 -1.32 7.72 11.70
N GLU A 87 -0.48 6.70 11.95
CA GLU A 87 0.64 6.79 12.90
C GLU A 87 1.91 7.42 12.30
N LEU A 88 2.02 7.58 10.97
CA LEU A 88 3.23 8.08 10.31
C LEU A 88 3.78 9.38 10.89
N PRO A 89 2.95 10.41 11.19
CA PRO A 89 3.46 11.64 11.80
C PRO A 89 4.19 11.40 13.12
N LEU A 90 3.66 10.51 13.97
CA LEU A 90 4.29 10.18 15.26
C LEU A 90 5.63 9.47 15.08
N LEU A 91 5.74 8.61 14.04
CA LEU A 91 6.99 7.90 13.74
C LEU A 91 8.06 8.86 13.19
N MET A 92 7.69 9.77 12.27
CA MET A 92 8.59 10.79 11.71
C MET A 92 9.15 11.71 12.81
N GLU A 93 8.27 12.20 13.69
CA GLU A 93 8.66 13.03 14.83
C GLU A 93 9.54 12.26 15.82
N GLY A 94 9.26 10.98 16.06
CA GLY A 94 10.04 10.12 16.92
C GLY A 94 11.47 9.92 16.44
N LEU A 95 11.68 9.90 15.12
CA LEU A 95 13.00 9.72 14.53
C LEU A 95 13.88 10.96 14.66
N ALA A 96 13.34 12.16 14.49
CA ALA A 96 14.12 13.39 14.32
C ALA A 96 13.76 14.54 15.29
N GLY A 97 12.78 14.35 16.18
CA GLY A 97 12.21 15.40 17.02
C GLY A 97 11.38 16.41 16.22
N THR A 98 12.01 17.10 15.27
CA THR A 98 11.32 17.96 14.27
C THR A 98 11.47 17.35 12.89
N VAL A 99 10.34 17.21 12.17
CA VAL A 99 10.33 16.60 10.83
C VAL A 99 11.00 17.55 9.84
N ARG A 100 12.07 17.07 9.20
CA ARG A 100 12.74 17.76 8.09
C ARG A 100 12.24 17.17 6.78
N TYR A 101 11.61 18.03 5.96
CA TYR A 101 11.05 17.59 4.68
C TYR A 101 12.06 17.74 3.54
N HIS A 102 12.04 16.77 2.62
CA HIS A 102 12.98 16.66 1.51
C HIS A 102 12.41 17.18 0.16
N ASP A 103 11.31 17.94 0.19
CA ASP A 103 10.70 18.52 -1.02
C ASP A 103 11.67 19.28 -1.92
N PRO A 104 12.66 20.09 -1.43
CA PRO A 104 13.60 20.75 -2.32
C PRO A 104 14.48 19.78 -3.12
N ALA A 105 14.77 18.59 -2.59
CA ALA A 105 15.53 17.57 -3.31
C ALA A 105 14.66 16.93 -4.40
N ILE A 106 13.42 16.60 -4.08
CA ILE A 106 12.45 16.02 -5.03
C ILE A 106 12.12 17.03 -6.14
N ALA A 107 11.87 18.30 -5.81
CA ALA A 107 11.62 19.34 -6.81
C ALA A 107 12.79 19.56 -7.77
N ARG A 108 14.03 19.49 -7.28
CA ARG A 108 15.24 19.54 -8.16
C ARG A 108 15.33 18.31 -9.07
N LEU A 109 15.07 17.11 -8.52
CA LEU A 109 15.03 15.88 -9.30
C LEU A 109 13.95 15.94 -10.39
N GLU A 110 12.74 16.39 -10.04
CA GLU A 110 11.65 16.58 -10.99
C GLU A 110 12.05 17.53 -12.13
N TYR A 111 12.62 18.68 -11.78
CA TYR A 111 13.09 19.64 -12.79
C TYR A 111 14.20 19.07 -13.67
N SER A 112 15.12 18.29 -13.12
CA SER A 112 16.21 17.66 -13.91
C SER A 112 15.69 16.62 -14.90
N ILE A 113 14.58 15.95 -14.61
CA ILE A 113 13.99 14.94 -15.50
C ILE A 113 13.03 15.55 -16.52
N PHE A 114 12.19 16.49 -16.09
CA PHE A 114 11.10 17.02 -16.93
C PHE A 114 11.36 18.43 -17.46
N GLY A 115 12.43 19.11 -17.04
CA GLY A 115 12.69 20.52 -17.36
C GLY A 115 11.64 21.49 -16.84
N SER A 116 10.73 21.01 -15.97
CA SER A 116 9.58 21.76 -15.47
C SER A 116 9.07 21.13 -14.17
N GLN A 117 7.98 21.69 -13.63
CA GLN A 117 7.27 21.15 -12.45
C GLN A 117 5.84 20.72 -12.87
N PRO A 118 5.64 19.50 -13.37
CA PRO A 118 4.36 19.03 -13.91
C PRO A 118 3.20 19.21 -12.95
N ALA A 119 3.37 18.92 -11.67
CA ALA A 119 2.34 19.03 -10.66
C ALA A 119 1.75 20.44 -10.50
N PHE A 120 2.52 21.50 -10.83
CA PHE A 120 2.04 22.88 -10.78
C PHE A 120 1.56 23.40 -12.14
N GLN A 121 1.88 22.73 -13.25
CA GLN A 121 1.68 23.26 -14.60
C GLN A 121 0.61 22.50 -15.41
N TRP A 122 0.44 21.19 -15.18
CA TRP A 122 -0.42 20.37 -16.05
C TRP A 122 -1.87 20.82 -16.05
N ALA A 123 -2.43 21.16 -14.91
CA ALA A 123 -3.83 21.58 -14.83
C ALA A 123 -4.07 22.90 -15.57
N GLY A 124 -3.14 23.84 -15.48
CA GLY A 124 -3.22 25.11 -16.24
C GLY A 124 -3.01 24.92 -17.76
N ARG A 125 -2.22 23.90 -18.16
CA ARG A 125 -2.01 23.57 -19.57
C ARG A 125 -3.22 22.87 -20.19
N TRP A 126 -3.96 22.08 -19.40
CA TRP A 126 -5.16 21.35 -19.83
C TRP A 126 -6.35 21.59 -18.88
N PRO A 127 -6.91 22.82 -18.86
CA PRO A 127 -7.94 23.21 -17.88
C PRO A 127 -9.33 22.71 -18.29
N SER A 128 -9.50 21.38 -18.38
CA SER A 128 -10.75 20.74 -18.72
C SER A 128 -11.46 20.20 -17.49
N ARG A 129 -12.72 20.59 -17.25
CA ARG A 129 -13.52 20.06 -16.14
C ARG A 129 -13.76 18.55 -16.29
N ALA A 130 -14.04 18.06 -17.49
CA ALA A 130 -14.24 16.63 -17.72
C ALA A 130 -12.96 15.83 -17.41
N LEU A 131 -11.80 16.32 -17.83
CA LEU A 131 -10.50 15.71 -17.53
C LEU A 131 -10.23 15.75 -16.02
N SER A 132 -10.46 16.88 -15.35
CA SER A 132 -10.30 17.02 -13.91
C SER A 132 -11.16 15.98 -13.16
N GLU A 133 -12.45 15.91 -13.46
CA GLU A 133 -13.36 14.98 -12.79
C GLU A 133 -12.98 13.52 -13.04
N LEU A 134 -12.61 13.17 -14.29
CA LEU A 134 -12.15 11.82 -14.63
C LEU A 134 -10.88 11.44 -13.85
N LEU A 135 -9.87 12.29 -13.85
CA LEU A 135 -8.61 12.02 -13.17
C LEU A 135 -8.77 11.93 -11.65
N HIS A 136 -9.61 12.80 -11.06
CA HIS A 136 -9.93 12.73 -9.65
C HIS A 136 -10.76 11.47 -9.31
N ALA A 137 -11.65 11.03 -10.20
CA ALA A 137 -12.37 9.76 -10.03
C ALA A 137 -11.40 8.56 -10.07
N CYS A 138 -10.46 8.55 -11.01
CA CYS A 138 -9.41 7.53 -11.04
C CYS A 138 -8.55 7.57 -9.75
N TYR A 139 -8.22 8.76 -9.25
CA TYR A 139 -7.49 8.91 -7.99
C TYR A 139 -8.29 8.39 -6.79
N ALA A 140 -9.58 8.72 -6.69
CA ALA A 140 -10.47 8.23 -5.63
C ALA A 140 -10.68 6.71 -5.68
N SER A 141 -10.58 6.08 -6.87
CA SER A 141 -10.70 4.63 -7.03
C SER A 141 -9.62 3.82 -6.32
N TYR A 142 -8.58 4.50 -5.80
CA TYR A 142 -7.53 3.90 -4.97
C TYR A 142 -8.09 3.01 -3.85
N TYR A 143 -9.11 3.48 -3.13
CA TYR A 143 -9.73 2.69 -2.07
C TYR A 143 -10.38 1.41 -2.61
N ALA A 144 -11.02 1.49 -3.78
CA ALA A 144 -11.56 0.30 -4.44
C ALA A 144 -10.44 -0.64 -4.90
N LEU A 145 -9.34 -0.12 -5.43
CA LEU A 145 -8.20 -0.94 -5.86
C LEU A 145 -7.55 -1.71 -4.70
N ILE A 146 -7.52 -1.16 -3.49
CA ILE A 146 -6.97 -1.87 -2.32
C ILE A 146 -7.80 -3.11 -2.00
N TYR A 147 -9.14 -3.01 -2.03
CA TYR A 147 -10.01 -4.02 -1.43
C TYR A 147 -10.76 -4.88 -2.45
N VAL A 148 -11.18 -4.33 -3.60
CA VAL A 148 -12.07 -5.05 -4.53
C VAL A 148 -11.38 -6.23 -5.20
N PRO A 149 -10.18 -6.11 -5.81
CA PRO A 149 -9.53 -7.26 -6.44
C PRO A 149 -9.26 -8.41 -5.46
N PRO A 150 -8.68 -8.18 -4.25
CA PRO A 150 -8.54 -9.24 -3.26
C PRO A 150 -9.89 -9.82 -2.81
N LEU A 151 -10.94 -8.99 -2.66
CA LEU A 151 -12.27 -9.47 -2.29
C LEU A 151 -12.85 -10.42 -3.32
N LEU A 152 -12.74 -10.08 -4.61
CA LEU A 152 -13.20 -10.95 -5.69
C LEU A 152 -12.45 -12.29 -5.71
N LEU A 153 -11.15 -12.30 -5.42
CA LEU A 153 -10.38 -13.53 -5.24
C LEU A 153 -10.84 -14.32 -4.02
N TYR A 154 -11.06 -13.63 -2.90
CA TYR A 154 -11.49 -14.25 -1.65
C TYR A 154 -12.88 -14.91 -1.77
N LEU A 155 -13.78 -14.28 -2.52
CA LEU A 155 -15.12 -14.82 -2.79
C LEU A 155 -15.16 -15.86 -3.93
N GLY A 156 -14.04 -16.09 -4.63
CA GLY A 156 -14.00 -17.02 -5.77
C GLY A 156 -14.81 -16.55 -6.98
N MET A 157 -15.01 -15.22 -7.13
CA MET A 157 -15.89 -14.65 -8.17
C MET A 157 -15.18 -14.39 -9.50
N THR A 158 -13.87 -14.51 -9.55
CA THR A 158 -13.07 -14.16 -10.74
C THR A 158 -12.31 -15.36 -11.27
N ALA A 159 -12.72 -15.85 -12.43
CA ALA A 159 -12.19 -16.96 -13.23
C ALA A 159 -12.26 -18.38 -12.58
N PRO A 160 -12.61 -19.41 -13.33
CA PRO A 160 -12.61 -20.79 -12.85
C PRO A 160 -11.17 -21.32 -12.70
N GLY A 161 -10.87 -21.87 -11.54
CA GLY A 161 -9.58 -22.56 -11.30
C GLY A 161 -9.41 -22.97 -9.84
N PRO A 162 -8.65 -24.04 -9.57
CA PRO A 162 -8.48 -24.60 -8.22
C PRO A 162 -7.68 -23.69 -7.28
N ARG A 163 -7.21 -22.53 -7.76
CA ARG A 163 -6.42 -21.56 -7.00
C ARG A 163 -7.23 -20.35 -6.50
N LEU A 164 -8.55 -20.41 -6.62
CA LEU A 164 -9.46 -19.32 -6.27
C LEU A 164 -10.34 -19.71 -5.09
N GLY A 165 -10.55 -18.75 -4.20
CA GLY A 165 -11.40 -18.93 -3.01
C GLY A 165 -10.73 -18.42 -1.73
N ARG A 166 -11.40 -18.61 -0.60
CA ARG A 166 -10.95 -18.15 0.71
C ARG A 166 -9.60 -18.76 1.09
N GLY A 167 -8.64 -17.91 1.43
CA GLY A 167 -7.31 -18.33 1.86
C GLY A 167 -6.47 -19.00 0.77
N THR A 168 -6.83 -18.87 -0.51
CA THR A 168 -6.06 -19.40 -1.63
C THR A 168 -4.77 -18.63 -1.83
N ASP A 169 -3.84 -19.26 -2.53
CA ASP A 169 -2.55 -18.67 -2.87
C ASP A 169 -2.72 -17.35 -3.61
N ALA A 170 -3.65 -17.25 -4.57
CA ALA A 170 -3.90 -16.02 -5.32
C ALA A 170 -4.33 -14.84 -4.42
N PHE A 171 -5.22 -15.09 -3.46
CA PHE A 171 -5.63 -14.08 -2.48
C PHE A 171 -4.45 -13.69 -1.57
N GLN A 172 -3.78 -14.67 -0.98
CA GLN A 172 -2.66 -14.44 -0.06
C GLN A 172 -1.50 -13.72 -0.74
N ASP A 173 -1.16 -14.12 -1.98
CA ASP A 173 -0.15 -13.48 -2.80
C ASP A 173 -0.48 -12.02 -3.07
N THR A 174 -1.75 -11.74 -3.42
CA THR A 174 -2.20 -10.38 -3.70
C THR A 174 -2.14 -9.51 -2.45
N VAL A 175 -2.66 -9.99 -1.33
CA VAL A 175 -2.62 -9.27 -0.05
C VAL A 175 -1.17 -9.01 0.38
N LEU A 176 -0.29 -10.01 0.27
CA LEU A 176 1.12 -9.88 0.63
C LEU A 176 1.84 -8.87 -0.26
N ALA A 177 1.62 -8.90 -1.59
CA ALA A 177 2.26 -7.97 -2.51
C ALA A 177 1.81 -6.52 -2.24
N VAL A 178 0.52 -6.29 -2.01
CA VAL A 178 -0.02 -4.97 -1.65
C VAL A 178 0.54 -4.50 -0.31
N GLN A 179 0.60 -5.37 0.68
CA GLN A 179 1.18 -5.07 1.98
C GLN A 179 2.66 -4.67 1.85
N VAL A 180 3.46 -5.41 1.08
CA VAL A 180 4.87 -5.07 0.83
C VAL A 180 4.99 -3.68 0.21
N SER A 181 4.15 -3.35 -0.77
CA SER A 181 4.11 -1.99 -1.35
C SER A 181 3.85 -0.91 -0.29
N PHE A 182 2.87 -1.12 0.58
CA PHE A 182 2.58 -0.18 1.66
C PHE A 182 3.76 -0.04 2.63
N LEU A 183 4.30 -1.16 3.11
CA LEU A 183 5.37 -1.12 4.11
C LEU A 183 6.64 -0.46 3.57
N VAL A 184 6.99 -0.70 2.30
CA VAL A 184 8.12 -0.01 1.64
C VAL A 184 7.86 1.49 1.58
N CYS A 185 6.67 1.92 1.15
CA CYS A 185 6.31 3.34 1.12
C CYS A 185 6.32 3.96 2.54
N PHE A 186 5.75 3.27 3.53
CA PHE A 186 5.68 3.78 4.90
C PHE A 186 7.07 3.94 5.52
N LEU A 187 7.98 3.00 5.29
CA LEU A 187 9.37 3.15 5.71
C LEU A 187 10.03 4.34 5.01
N ALA A 188 9.81 4.50 3.69
CA ALA A 188 10.31 5.66 2.97
C ALA A 188 9.77 6.97 3.56
N PHE A 189 8.47 7.06 3.87
CA PHE A 189 7.87 8.25 4.50
C PHE A 189 8.49 8.59 5.85
N VAL A 190 8.78 7.59 6.67
CA VAL A 190 9.40 7.80 7.99
C VAL A 190 10.82 8.31 7.85
N PHE A 191 11.64 7.72 6.96
CA PHE A 191 13.06 8.05 6.86
C PHE A 191 13.39 9.16 5.86
N PHE A 192 12.49 9.42 4.89
CA PHE A 192 12.64 10.44 3.86
C PHE A 192 11.32 11.17 3.61
N PRO A 193 10.80 11.93 4.59
CA PRO A 193 9.49 12.57 4.47
C PRO A 193 9.49 13.68 3.40
N VAL A 194 8.48 13.65 2.54
CA VAL A 194 8.20 14.64 1.49
C VAL A 194 6.75 15.05 1.62
N GLN A 195 6.48 16.35 1.69
CA GLN A 195 5.11 16.87 1.87
C GLN A 195 4.27 16.71 0.60
N GLY A 196 4.87 16.98 -0.53
CA GLY A 196 4.21 17.04 -1.83
C GLY A 196 3.73 18.43 -2.24
N PRO A 197 3.43 18.63 -3.54
CA PRO A 197 3.15 19.95 -4.13
C PRO A 197 1.99 20.69 -3.47
N ARG A 198 0.97 19.98 -3.03
CA ARG A 198 -0.25 20.57 -2.43
C ARG A 198 0.00 21.48 -1.21
N TYR A 199 1.14 21.29 -0.52
CA TYR A 199 1.51 22.11 0.64
C TYR A 199 2.29 23.38 0.26
N PHE A 200 2.66 23.54 -1.02
CA PHE A 200 3.36 24.71 -1.55
C PHE A 200 2.48 25.60 -2.42
N GLY A 201 1.25 25.21 -2.64
CA GLY A 201 0.26 25.96 -3.40
C GLY A 201 -0.73 25.05 -4.11
N VAL A 202 -1.90 25.60 -4.43
CA VAL A 202 -2.87 24.88 -5.26
C VAL A 202 -2.41 25.00 -6.72
N PRO A 203 -2.34 23.90 -7.49
CA PRO A 203 -2.06 23.99 -8.90
C PRO A 203 -3.04 24.96 -9.57
N GLN A 204 -2.51 25.97 -10.28
CA GLN A 204 -3.38 26.94 -10.95
C GLN A 204 -4.12 26.26 -12.11
N GLY A 205 -5.38 26.61 -12.26
CA GLY A 205 -6.18 26.17 -13.41
C GLY A 205 -6.82 24.79 -13.27
N VAL A 206 -6.77 24.13 -12.09
CA VAL A 206 -7.54 22.87 -11.90
C VAL A 206 -9.02 23.21 -11.82
N PRO A 207 -9.86 22.82 -12.82
CA PRO A 207 -11.27 23.14 -12.80
C PRO A 207 -11.99 22.43 -11.64
N ASP A 208 -12.88 23.15 -10.97
CA ASP A 208 -13.65 22.61 -9.86
C ASP A 208 -14.81 21.72 -10.32
N GLY A 209 -15.13 20.71 -9.50
CA GLY A 209 -16.22 19.79 -9.75
C GLY A 209 -16.52 18.90 -8.53
N PRO A 210 -17.64 18.17 -8.53
CA PRO A 210 -18.09 17.39 -7.38
C PRO A 210 -17.09 16.29 -6.98
N VAL A 211 -16.50 15.58 -7.93
CA VAL A 211 -15.54 14.51 -7.62
C VAL A 211 -14.25 15.09 -7.06
N ARG A 212 -13.74 16.18 -7.66
CA ARG A 212 -12.57 16.90 -7.12
C ARG A 212 -12.81 17.35 -5.68
N ARG A 213 -13.97 17.95 -5.39
CA ARG A 213 -14.32 18.40 -4.01
C ARG A 213 -14.35 17.22 -3.03
N LEU A 214 -14.91 16.09 -3.44
CA LEU A 214 -14.89 14.86 -2.63
C LEU A 214 -13.46 14.40 -2.35
N VAL A 215 -12.60 14.35 -3.36
CA VAL A 215 -11.18 13.97 -3.19
C VAL A 215 -10.46 14.91 -2.24
N LEU A 216 -10.64 16.22 -2.38
CA LEU A 216 -10.03 17.21 -1.48
C LEU A 216 -10.50 17.04 -0.04
N ALA A 217 -11.80 16.79 0.18
CA ALA A 217 -12.35 16.54 1.52
C ALA A 217 -11.76 15.25 2.14
N LEU A 218 -11.62 14.17 1.35
CA LEU A 218 -10.99 12.93 1.81
C LEU A 218 -9.50 13.14 2.17
N LEU A 219 -8.78 13.92 1.38
CA LEU A 219 -7.39 14.25 1.66
C LEU A 219 -7.21 15.14 2.88
N GLU A 220 -8.12 16.08 3.09
CA GLU A 220 -8.12 16.94 4.28
C GLU A 220 -8.36 16.12 5.56
N ALA A 221 -9.31 15.19 5.50
CA ALA A 221 -9.67 14.34 6.64
C ALA A 221 -8.61 13.28 6.98
N GLY A 222 -7.84 12.78 5.98
CA GLY A 222 -7.06 11.56 6.18
C GLY A 222 -5.63 11.55 5.64
N SER A 223 -5.07 12.65 5.11
CA SER A 223 -3.70 12.61 4.59
C SER A 223 -2.65 12.95 5.64
N SER A 224 -1.56 12.17 5.65
CA SER A 224 -0.39 12.45 6.47
C SER A 224 0.59 13.36 5.75
N ARG A 225 0.94 14.49 6.37
CA ARG A 225 2.00 15.38 5.87
C ARG A 225 3.35 14.65 5.93
N GLY A 226 4.10 14.65 4.84
CA GLY A 226 5.37 13.91 4.75
C GLY A 226 5.27 12.58 4.00
N ALA A 227 4.06 12.17 3.58
CA ALA A 227 3.79 10.88 2.93
C ALA A 227 3.62 11.00 1.40
N ALA A 228 4.44 11.82 0.72
CA ALA A 228 4.33 11.99 -0.73
C ALA A 228 5.29 11.10 -1.53
N PHE A 229 6.52 10.88 -1.10
CA PHE A 229 7.53 10.13 -1.87
C PHE A 229 7.93 8.82 -1.19
N PRO A 230 7.89 7.68 -1.91
CA PRO A 230 7.25 7.44 -3.21
C PRO A 230 5.72 7.47 -3.10
N SER A 231 4.98 7.70 -4.21
CA SER A 231 3.51 7.67 -4.16
C SER A 231 2.98 6.28 -3.82
N SER A 232 2.45 6.10 -2.61
CA SER A 232 1.81 4.84 -2.21
C SER A 232 0.55 4.53 -3.01
N HIS A 233 -0.16 5.56 -3.46
CA HIS A 233 -1.32 5.42 -4.34
C HIS A 233 -0.94 4.73 -5.65
N VAL A 234 0.13 5.22 -6.30
CA VAL A 234 0.62 4.66 -7.56
C VAL A 234 1.28 3.30 -7.33
N ALA A 235 2.03 3.13 -6.24
CA ALA A 235 2.66 1.86 -5.92
C ALA A 235 1.63 0.73 -5.75
N VAL A 236 0.59 0.95 -4.97
CA VAL A 236 -0.49 -0.02 -4.75
C VAL A 236 -1.29 -0.26 -6.03
N ALA A 237 -1.63 0.78 -6.78
CA ALA A 237 -2.34 0.63 -8.06
C ALA A 237 -1.52 -0.20 -9.07
N THR A 238 -0.20 0.02 -9.15
CA THR A 238 0.71 -0.77 -9.99
C THR A 238 0.79 -2.22 -9.52
N THR A 239 0.94 -2.45 -8.21
CA THR A 239 0.93 -3.80 -7.63
C THR A 239 -0.37 -4.52 -7.95
N GLN A 240 -1.50 -3.86 -7.74
CA GLN A 240 -2.82 -4.45 -8.05
C GLN A 240 -2.98 -4.74 -9.54
N PHE A 241 -2.50 -3.87 -10.41
CA PHE A 241 -2.49 -4.15 -11.85
C PHE A 241 -1.73 -5.43 -12.18
N VAL A 242 -0.51 -5.59 -11.66
CA VAL A 242 0.32 -6.79 -11.90
C VAL A 242 -0.38 -8.05 -11.36
N MET A 243 -0.94 -7.99 -10.15
CA MET A 243 -1.63 -9.13 -9.53
C MET A 243 -2.94 -9.47 -10.25
N VAL A 244 -3.68 -8.44 -10.73
CA VAL A 244 -4.91 -8.63 -11.51
C VAL A 244 -4.60 -9.26 -12.87
N VAL A 245 -3.56 -8.82 -13.57
CA VAL A 245 -3.14 -9.47 -14.83
C VAL A 245 -2.81 -10.94 -14.59
N ARG A 246 -2.19 -11.25 -13.45
CA ARG A 246 -1.79 -12.62 -13.09
C ARG A 246 -2.97 -13.53 -12.72
N TYR A 247 -3.93 -13.04 -11.93
CA TYR A 247 -4.96 -13.87 -11.32
C TYR A 247 -6.38 -13.55 -11.79
N GLN A 248 -6.61 -12.38 -12.40
CA GLN A 248 -7.91 -11.87 -12.82
C GLN A 248 -7.83 -11.19 -14.20
N PRO A 249 -7.26 -11.84 -15.24
CA PRO A 249 -6.88 -11.20 -16.51
C PRO A 249 -8.03 -10.46 -17.19
N ARG A 250 -9.28 -10.88 -16.97
CA ARG A 250 -10.47 -10.20 -17.53
C ARG A 250 -10.64 -8.76 -17.01
N LEU A 251 -10.12 -8.45 -15.81
CA LEU A 251 -10.13 -7.12 -15.23
C LEU A 251 -8.85 -6.31 -15.57
N GLY A 252 -7.86 -6.95 -16.22
CA GLY A 252 -6.53 -6.37 -16.43
C GLY A 252 -6.57 -5.02 -17.14
N LEU A 253 -7.31 -4.90 -18.25
CA LEU A 253 -7.42 -3.64 -18.99
C LEU A 253 -8.10 -2.54 -18.16
N LEU A 254 -9.17 -2.87 -17.44
CA LEU A 254 -9.89 -1.90 -16.59
C LEU A 254 -8.96 -1.37 -15.49
N VAL A 255 -8.28 -2.28 -14.76
CA VAL A 255 -7.37 -1.89 -13.68
C VAL A 255 -6.17 -1.13 -14.22
N PHE A 256 -5.65 -1.49 -15.40
CA PHE A 256 -4.59 -0.72 -16.07
C PHE A 256 -5.02 0.72 -16.34
N LEU A 257 -6.18 0.93 -16.98
CA LEU A 257 -6.68 2.27 -17.31
C LEU A 257 -6.94 3.12 -16.06
N ILE A 258 -7.52 2.50 -15.02
CA ILE A 258 -7.72 3.16 -13.72
C ILE A 258 -6.38 3.54 -13.10
N SER A 259 -5.41 2.63 -13.07
CA SER A 259 -4.09 2.88 -12.48
C SER A 259 -3.31 3.98 -13.22
N LEU A 260 -3.41 4.01 -14.55
CA LEU A 260 -2.83 5.07 -15.37
C LEU A 260 -3.50 6.43 -15.09
N GLY A 261 -4.84 6.45 -15.05
CA GLY A 261 -5.60 7.64 -14.69
C GLY A 261 -5.34 8.10 -13.26
N LEU A 262 -5.12 7.18 -12.31
CA LEU A 262 -4.75 7.47 -10.93
C LEU A 262 -3.36 8.14 -10.87
N ALA A 263 -2.36 7.60 -11.56
CA ALA A 263 -1.02 8.18 -11.60
C ALA A 263 -1.02 9.57 -12.23
N ALA A 264 -1.73 9.75 -13.36
CA ALA A 264 -1.92 11.04 -13.99
C ALA A 264 -2.69 12.01 -13.07
N GLY A 265 -3.75 11.53 -12.41
CA GLY A 265 -4.58 12.32 -11.49
C GLY A 265 -3.82 12.79 -10.25
N ALA A 266 -2.90 11.98 -9.73
CA ALA A 266 -2.05 12.34 -8.62
C ALA A 266 -1.17 13.57 -8.94
N VAL A 267 -0.64 13.64 -10.18
CA VAL A 267 0.17 14.78 -10.65
C VAL A 267 -0.70 15.96 -11.06
N TYR A 268 -1.75 15.71 -11.86
CA TYR A 268 -2.67 16.75 -12.34
C TYR A 268 -3.37 17.49 -11.20
N GLY A 269 -3.77 16.76 -10.15
CA GLY A 269 -4.39 17.32 -8.95
C GLY A 269 -3.42 18.03 -8.02
N GLY A 270 -2.10 17.96 -8.30
CA GLY A 270 -1.07 18.53 -7.44
C GLY A 270 -0.87 17.81 -6.12
N PHE A 271 -1.27 16.54 -6.03
CA PHE A 271 -1.12 15.72 -4.82
C PHE A 271 0.28 15.15 -4.68
N HIS A 272 0.91 14.82 -5.81
CA HIS A 272 2.23 14.24 -5.91
C HIS A 272 3.08 14.94 -6.98
N TYR A 273 4.40 14.99 -6.78
CA TYR A 273 5.34 15.24 -7.86
C TYR A 273 5.26 14.11 -8.89
N ALA A 274 5.61 14.38 -10.15
CA ALA A 274 5.64 13.32 -11.18
C ALA A 274 6.69 12.26 -10.86
N VAL A 275 7.80 12.63 -10.23
CA VAL A 275 8.82 11.68 -9.76
C VAL A 275 8.32 10.79 -8.63
N ASP A 276 7.36 11.25 -7.78
CA ASP A 276 6.73 10.41 -6.77
C ASP A 276 5.94 9.27 -7.43
N ALA A 277 5.23 9.60 -8.53
CA ALA A 277 4.47 8.64 -9.30
C ALA A 277 5.40 7.61 -9.98
N LEU A 278 6.51 8.06 -10.60
CA LEU A 278 7.50 7.14 -11.19
C LEU A 278 8.12 6.21 -10.15
N ALA A 279 8.51 6.76 -9.00
CA ALA A 279 9.00 5.96 -7.88
C ALA A 279 7.93 4.98 -7.37
N GLY A 280 6.66 5.40 -7.33
CA GLY A 280 5.54 4.54 -7.00
C GLY A 280 5.40 3.36 -7.97
N VAL A 281 5.51 3.58 -9.29
CA VAL A 281 5.52 2.50 -10.29
C VAL A 281 6.66 1.52 -10.01
N ALA A 282 7.87 2.03 -9.73
CA ALA A 282 9.02 1.17 -9.42
C ALA A 282 8.76 0.33 -8.15
N VAL A 283 8.29 0.95 -7.06
CA VAL A 283 7.95 0.23 -5.83
C VAL A 283 6.88 -0.84 -6.08
N GLY A 284 5.79 -0.48 -6.76
CA GLY A 284 4.70 -1.42 -7.03
C GLY A 284 5.11 -2.61 -7.89
N THR A 285 5.97 -2.37 -8.89
CA THR A 285 6.52 -3.42 -9.75
C THR A 285 7.44 -4.36 -8.96
N LEU A 286 8.32 -3.79 -8.12
CA LEU A 286 9.30 -4.57 -7.34
C LEU A 286 8.68 -5.26 -6.11
N ALA A 287 7.56 -4.77 -5.60
CA ALA A 287 6.86 -5.37 -4.47
C ALA A 287 6.39 -6.80 -4.77
N VAL A 288 6.00 -7.09 -6.01
CA VAL A 288 5.51 -8.42 -6.40
C VAL A 288 6.60 -9.50 -6.28
N PRO A 289 7.77 -9.39 -6.97
CA PRO A 289 8.84 -10.37 -6.80
C PRO A 289 9.40 -10.40 -5.38
N LEU A 290 9.45 -9.26 -4.67
CA LEU A 290 9.89 -9.21 -3.28
C LEU A 290 8.94 -9.98 -2.36
N ALA A 291 7.63 -9.80 -2.50
CA ALA A 291 6.62 -10.56 -1.77
C ALA A 291 6.78 -12.07 -2.02
N GLY A 292 6.99 -12.47 -3.28
CA GLY A 292 7.25 -13.86 -3.64
C GLY A 292 8.54 -14.42 -3.01
N ALA A 293 9.61 -13.63 -2.99
CA ALA A 293 10.87 -14.04 -2.36
C ALA A 293 10.71 -14.20 -0.84
N LEU A 294 10.00 -13.28 -0.18
CA LEU A 294 9.71 -13.35 1.25
C LEU A 294 8.87 -14.57 1.59
N ARG A 295 7.81 -14.84 0.81
CA ARG A 295 6.97 -16.02 1.00
C ARG A 295 7.78 -17.30 0.90
N ARG A 296 8.58 -17.46 -0.16
CA ARG A 296 9.45 -18.66 -0.33
C ARG A 296 10.43 -18.86 0.83
N ARG A 297 10.94 -17.77 1.41
CA ARG A 297 11.88 -17.87 2.55
C ARG A 297 11.18 -18.22 3.86
N LEU A 298 10.00 -17.66 4.08
CA LEU A 298 9.27 -17.81 5.34
C LEU A 298 8.28 -18.98 5.33
N GLU A 299 7.84 -19.40 4.13
CA GLU A 299 6.95 -20.54 3.88
C GLU A 299 7.56 -21.52 2.87
N PRO A 300 8.64 -22.23 3.23
CA PRO A 300 9.42 -23.05 2.26
C PRO A 300 8.63 -24.18 1.57
N SER A 301 7.48 -24.58 2.15
CA SER A 301 6.57 -25.61 1.62
C SER A 301 5.43 -25.06 0.78
N GLY A 302 5.37 -23.74 0.57
CA GLY A 302 4.36 -23.07 -0.23
C GLY A 302 4.56 -23.24 -1.73
N PRO A 303 3.52 -23.07 -2.55
CA PRO A 303 3.64 -23.16 -4.01
C PRO A 303 4.57 -22.09 -4.58
N ASP A 304 5.20 -22.41 -5.70
CA ASP A 304 6.17 -21.53 -6.37
C ASP A 304 5.48 -20.26 -6.93
N PHE A 305 5.85 -19.12 -6.38
CA PHE A 305 5.34 -17.79 -6.76
C PHE A 305 5.70 -17.38 -8.20
N THR A 306 6.73 -18.00 -8.78
CA THR A 306 7.26 -17.65 -10.10
C THR A 306 6.66 -18.47 -11.23
N SER A 307 6.00 -19.58 -10.91
CA SER A 307 5.36 -20.41 -11.94
C SER A 307 4.16 -19.66 -12.53
N PRO A 308 4.10 -19.49 -13.87
CA PRO A 308 2.89 -19.01 -14.51
C PRO A 308 1.75 -19.96 -14.15
N PRO A 309 0.49 -19.46 -14.03
CA PRO A 309 -0.67 -20.34 -13.93
C PRO A 309 -0.63 -21.29 -15.12
N GLY A 310 -0.66 -22.59 -14.85
CA GLY A 310 -0.70 -23.60 -15.90
C GLY A 310 -1.89 -23.35 -16.85
N PRO A 311 -1.82 -23.81 -18.10
CA PRO A 311 -2.91 -23.63 -19.05
C PRO A 311 -4.20 -24.18 -18.45
N ALA A 312 -5.29 -23.39 -18.64
CA ALA A 312 -6.65 -23.73 -18.20
C ALA A 312 -7.24 -24.86 -19.03
#